data_c69a97ebd835e88d8fda3072cf5dcc91
#
_entry.id   c69a97ebd835e88d8fda3072cf5dcc91
#
_cell.length_a   1.000
_cell.length_b   1.000
_cell.length_c   1.000
_cell.angle_alpha   90.00
_cell.angle_beta   90.00
_cell.angle_gamma   90.00
#
_symmetry.space_group_name_H-M   'P 1'
#
loop_
_entity.id
_entity.type
_entity.pdbx_description
1 polymer ?
#
loop_
_entity_poly.entity_id
_entity_poly.type
_entity_poly.pdbx_seq_one_letter_code
_entity_poly.pdbx_strand_id
1 'polypeptide(L)'
;MNIEKLKYEAQNKALHIADVSGSALFQGDCLDIMPLIPDKSVQLILADLPYGTTSCAWDCIIPFDKLWKEYGRIIKDNGAIVLTASQPFTSALVNSKTEWFKYALVWEKERPSNPAHAKIRFMKWHEDILIFAPNKEKFNPQKEKRLEQNKRNNKQGGLHKSDAYGEQTIPQGDGMADEKYLSSVLKVNVERGLHPTQKPLKLFKTLISAFTDE
;
A
#
# COMPACT_ATOMS: atom_id res chain seq x y z
N MET A 1 -14.53 14.58 -6.96
CA MET A 1 -15.47 13.50 -7.41
C MET A 1 -16.83 13.73 -6.76
N ASN A 2 -17.94 13.64 -7.51
CA ASN A 2 -19.28 13.78 -6.91
C ASN A 2 -19.77 12.40 -6.43
N ILE A 3 -19.70 12.17 -5.11
CA ILE A 3 -20.04 10.89 -4.47
C ILE A 3 -21.53 10.55 -4.66
N GLU A 4 -22.44 11.53 -4.61
CA GLU A 4 -23.88 11.29 -4.76
C GLU A 4 -24.22 10.79 -6.16
N LYS A 5 -23.60 11.35 -7.19
CA LYS A 5 -23.75 10.86 -8.56
C LYS A 5 -23.25 9.43 -8.70
N LEU A 6 -22.08 9.14 -8.10
CA LEU A 6 -21.50 7.78 -8.12
C LEU A 6 -22.41 6.75 -7.43
N LYS A 7 -22.99 7.11 -6.28
CA LYS A 7 -23.95 6.23 -5.57
C LYS A 7 -25.18 5.95 -6.44
N TYR A 8 -25.73 6.97 -7.07
CA TYR A 8 -26.89 6.81 -7.95
C TYR A 8 -26.59 5.86 -9.13
N GLU A 9 -25.47 6.07 -9.80
CA GLU A 9 -25.06 5.23 -10.94
C GLU A 9 -24.72 3.78 -10.51
N ALA A 10 -24.29 3.58 -9.27
CA ALA A 10 -23.94 2.26 -8.72
C ALA A 10 -25.14 1.45 -8.22
N GLN A 11 -26.35 2.02 -8.11
CA GLN A 11 -27.53 1.34 -7.53
C GLN A 11 -27.86 -0.01 -8.17
N ASN A 12 -27.63 -0.16 -9.49
CA ASN A 12 -27.90 -1.39 -10.22
C ASN A 12 -26.69 -2.33 -10.32
N LYS A 13 -25.52 -1.96 -9.77
CA LYS A 13 -24.26 -2.69 -9.88
C LYS A 13 -23.70 -3.13 -8.53
N ALA A 14 -23.92 -2.35 -7.48
CA ALA A 14 -23.52 -2.71 -6.13
C ALA A 14 -24.63 -3.53 -5.45
N LEU A 15 -24.22 -4.56 -4.70
CA LEU A 15 -25.15 -5.33 -3.85
C LEU A 15 -25.64 -4.49 -2.68
N HIS A 16 -24.80 -3.62 -2.16
CA HIS A 16 -25.12 -2.70 -1.07
C HIS A 16 -24.30 -1.44 -1.17
N ILE A 17 -24.92 -0.30 -0.82
CA ILE A 17 -24.25 1.01 -0.75
C ILE A 17 -24.52 1.60 0.64
N ALA A 18 -23.47 2.00 1.33
CA ALA A 18 -23.57 2.69 2.60
C ALA A 18 -22.80 4.00 2.58
N ASP A 19 -23.28 4.98 3.33
CA ASP A 19 -22.62 6.26 3.56
C ASP A 19 -22.06 6.30 4.98
N VAL A 20 -20.79 6.62 5.11
CA VAL A 20 -20.12 6.75 6.40
C VAL A 20 -19.25 8.00 6.40
N SER A 21 -19.68 9.01 7.14
CA SER A 21 -18.88 10.23 7.37
C SER A 21 -18.32 10.87 6.08
N GLY A 22 -19.15 11.01 5.04
CA GLY A 22 -18.75 11.58 3.76
C GLY A 22 -17.99 10.63 2.84
N SER A 23 -17.93 9.34 3.20
CA SER A 23 -17.36 8.27 2.37
C SER A 23 -18.46 7.34 1.87
N ALA A 24 -18.34 6.85 0.64
CA ALA A 24 -19.26 5.86 0.09
C ALA A 24 -18.62 4.46 0.13
N LEU A 25 -19.33 3.50 0.69
CA LEU A 25 -18.94 2.09 0.70
C LEU A 25 -19.82 1.33 -0.30
N PHE A 26 -19.18 0.57 -1.19
CA PHE A 26 -19.85 -0.23 -2.20
C PHE A 26 -19.49 -1.70 -1.98
N GLN A 27 -20.51 -2.55 -1.84
CA GLN A 27 -20.34 -4.00 -1.85
C GLN A 27 -20.70 -4.51 -3.25
N GLY A 28 -19.75 -5.06 -3.97
CA GLY A 28 -19.95 -5.55 -5.33
C GLY A 28 -18.64 -5.95 -6.01
N ASP A 29 -18.72 -6.37 -7.26
CA ASP A 29 -17.54 -6.59 -8.08
C ASP A 29 -16.90 -5.24 -8.40
N CYS A 30 -15.61 -5.10 -8.06
CA CYS A 30 -14.87 -3.86 -8.32
C CYS A 30 -14.79 -3.52 -9.83
N LEU A 31 -14.80 -4.53 -10.71
CA LEU A 31 -14.79 -4.33 -12.15
C LEU A 31 -16.13 -3.76 -12.69
N ASP A 32 -17.22 -3.89 -11.93
CA ASP A 32 -18.50 -3.26 -12.24
C ASP A 32 -18.60 -1.83 -11.66
N ILE A 33 -17.96 -1.59 -10.52
CA ILE A 33 -18.02 -0.30 -9.81
C ILE A 33 -16.97 0.70 -10.34
N MET A 34 -15.72 0.26 -10.57
CA MET A 34 -14.67 1.16 -11.04
C MET A 34 -15.01 1.95 -12.32
N PRO A 35 -15.70 1.39 -13.33
CA PRO A 35 -16.09 2.15 -14.52
C PRO A 35 -16.96 3.40 -14.25
N LEU A 36 -17.60 3.47 -13.09
CA LEU A 36 -18.40 4.63 -12.66
C LEU A 36 -17.55 5.76 -12.08
N ILE A 37 -16.32 5.45 -11.65
CA ILE A 37 -15.39 6.45 -11.09
C ILE A 37 -14.85 7.30 -12.24
N PRO A 38 -14.89 8.65 -12.15
CA PRO A 38 -14.37 9.52 -13.20
C PRO A 38 -12.87 9.33 -13.45
N ASP A 39 -12.45 9.54 -14.69
CA ASP A 39 -11.05 9.49 -15.08
C ASP A 39 -10.23 10.49 -14.25
N LYS A 40 -8.98 10.09 -13.90
CA LYS A 40 -8.00 10.96 -13.21
C LYS A 40 -8.52 11.62 -11.93
N SER A 41 -9.44 10.96 -11.22
CA SER A 41 -10.08 11.51 -10.02
C SER A 41 -9.52 10.97 -8.69
N VAL A 42 -8.83 9.83 -8.70
CA VAL A 42 -8.36 9.13 -7.51
C VAL A 42 -6.88 9.45 -7.24
N GLN A 43 -6.56 9.92 -6.04
CA GLN A 43 -5.18 10.23 -5.64
C GLN A 43 -4.42 8.99 -5.20
N LEU A 44 -5.08 8.07 -4.51
CA LEU A 44 -4.49 6.82 -4.01
C LEU A 44 -5.46 5.67 -4.24
N ILE A 45 -4.98 4.60 -4.82
CA ILE A 45 -5.62 3.28 -4.78
C ILE A 45 -4.87 2.47 -3.73
N LEU A 46 -5.52 2.15 -2.61
CA LEU A 46 -4.97 1.28 -1.57
C LEU A 46 -5.87 0.05 -1.47
N ALA A 47 -5.37 -1.11 -1.89
CA ALA A 47 -6.19 -2.30 -1.99
C ALA A 47 -5.49 -3.55 -1.44
N ASP A 48 -6.31 -4.39 -0.80
CA ASP A 48 -5.98 -5.75 -0.41
C ASP A 48 -6.69 -6.70 -1.38
N LEU A 49 -6.00 -7.04 -2.46
CA LEU A 49 -6.56 -7.88 -3.53
C LEU A 49 -6.70 -9.34 -3.07
N PRO A 50 -7.58 -10.12 -3.67
CA PRO A 50 -7.58 -11.58 -3.46
C PRO A 50 -6.32 -12.19 -4.09
N TYR A 51 -5.60 -13.03 -3.31
CA TYR A 51 -4.31 -13.60 -3.72
C TYR A 51 -4.42 -14.96 -4.41
N GLY A 52 -5.61 -15.60 -4.35
CA GLY A 52 -5.82 -16.97 -4.85
C GLY A 52 -5.05 -18.03 -4.04
N THR A 53 -4.80 -17.78 -2.75
CA THR A 53 -3.97 -18.64 -1.90
C THR A 53 -4.75 -19.34 -0.79
N THR A 54 -6.04 -19.06 -0.67
CA THR A 54 -6.93 -19.66 0.33
C THR A 54 -8.01 -20.51 -0.33
N SER A 55 -8.71 -21.34 0.46
CA SER A 55 -9.85 -22.14 -0.02
C SER A 55 -11.17 -21.34 -0.05
N CYS A 56 -11.13 -20.04 0.21
CA CYS A 56 -12.31 -19.21 0.23
C CYS A 56 -12.81 -18.92 -1.20
N ALA A 57 -14.10 -19.06 -1.44
CA ALA A 57 -14.69 -18.86 -2.77
C ALA A 57 -14.47 -17.43 -3.33
N TRP A 58 -14.31 -16.44 -2.46
CA TRP A 58 -14.03 -15.05 -2.83
C TRP A 58 -12.55 -14.78 -3.17
N ASP A 59 -11.63 -15.70 -2.84
CA ASP A 59 -10.19 -15.51 -3.06
C ASP A 59 -9.80 -15.89 -4.50
N CYS A 60 -10.43 -15.24 -5.47
CA CYS A 60 -10.17 -15.42 -6.90
C CYS A 60 -9.37 -14.23 -7.44
N ILE A 61 -8.25 -14.51 -8.11
CA ILE A 61 -7.41 -13.46 -8.69
C ILE A 61 -8.21 -12.67 -9.73
N ILE A 62 -8.25 -11.35 -9.56
CA ILE A 62 -8.88 -10.43 -10.51
C ILE A 62 -8.03 -10.40 -11.80
N PRO A 63 -8.62 -10.51 -13.01
CA PRO A 63 -7.87 -10.42 -14.26
C PRO A 63 -7.08 -9.12 -14.35
N PHE A 64 -5.74 -9.25 -14.43
CA PHE A 64 -4.82 -8.11 -14.34
C PHE A 64 -5.00 -7.10 -15.48
N ASP A 65 -5.31 -7.54 -16.67
CA ASP A 65 -5.57 -6.66 -17.82
C ASP A 65 -6.73 -5.70 -17.55
N LYS A 66 -7.82 -6.21 -17.01
CA LYS A 66 -9.01 -5.42 -16.64
C LYS A 66 -8.72 -4.51 -15.45
N LEU A 67 -8.03 -5.04 -14.43
CA LEU A 67 -7.65 -4.30 -13.23
C LEU A 67 -6.78 -3.09 -13.58
N TRP A 68 -5.68 -3.30 -14.34
CA TRP A 68 -4.76 -2.24 -14.71
C TRP A 68 -5.36 -1.22 -15.68
N LYS A 69 -6.29 -1.64 -16.53
CA LYS A 69 -7.04 -0.71 -17.39
C LYS A 69 -7.83 0.29 -16.57
N GLU A 70 -8.59 -0.17 -15.57
CA GLU A 70 -9.39 0.71 -14.72
C GLU A 70 -8.51 1.51 -13.76
N TYR A 71 -7.52 0.91 -13.12
CA TYR A 71 -6.58 1.63 -12.27
C TYR A 71 -5.89 2.77 -13.02
N GLY A 72 -5.42 2.51 -14.25
CA GLY A 72 -4.78 3.53 -15.08
C GLY A 72 -5.69 4.67 -15.52
N ARG A 73 -6.97 4.37 -15.70
CA ARG A 73 -7.98 5.36 -16.07
C ARG A 73 -8.31 6.29 -14.90
N ILE A 74 -8.56 5.72 -13.70
CA ILE A 74 -9.07 6.50 -12.56
C ILE A 74 -7.96 7.20 -11.77
N ILE A 75 -6.71 6.66 -11.75
CA ILE A 75 -5.61 7.24 -10.98
C ILE A 75 -5.17 8.59 -11.57
N LYS A 76 -4.91 9.58 -10.72
CA LYS A 76 -4.31 10.86 -11.13
C LYS A 76 -2.87 10.67 -11.63
N ASP A 77 -2.36 11.63 -12.38
CA ASP A 77 -1.01 11.54 -12.96
C ASP A 77 0.10 11.45 -11.91
N ASN A 78 -0.09 12.06 -10.75
CA ASN A 78 0.80 11.97 -9.59
C ASN A 78 0.25 11.04 -8.49
N GLY A 79 -0.73 10.20 -8.80
CA GLY A 79 -1.33 9.27 -7.86
C GLY A 79 -0.49 8.02 -7.66
N ALA A 80 -0.71 7.32 -6.54
CA ALA A 80 -0.06 6.07 -6.21
C ALA A 80 -1.07 4.91 -6.16
N ILE A 81 -0.59 3.71 -6.51
CA ILE A 81 -1.33 2.46 -6.37
C ILE A 81 -0.54 1.60 -5.41
N VAL A 82 -1.11 1.30 -4.26
CA VAL A 82 -0.49 0.57 -3.15
C VAL A 82 -1.27 -0.71 -2.91
N LEU A 83 -0.62 -1.84 -3.15
CA LEU A 83 -1.26 -3.15 -3.11
C LEU A 83 -0.57 -4.06 -2.10
N THR A 84 -1.32 -4.65 -1.18
CA THR A 84 -0.79 -5.72 -0.34
C THR A 84 -0.69 -7.01 -1.15
N ALA A 85 0.32 -7.80 -0.89
CA ALA A 85 0.58 -9.03 -1.61
C ALA A 85 1.35 -10.06 -0.77
N SER A 86 1.42 -11.27 -1.29
CA SER A 86 2.13 -12.39 -0.71
C SER A 86 2.53 -13.35 -1.81
N GLN A 87 3.74 -13.93 -1.73
CA GLN A 87 4.17 -14.92 -2.73
C GLN A 87 3.23 -16.14 -2.79
N PRO A 88 2.94 -16.68 -3.99
CA PRO A 88 3.49 -16.32 -5.32
C PRO A 88 2.78 -15.14 -6.01
N PHE A 89 1.66 -14.65 -5.45
CA PHE A 89 0.88 -13.55 -6.02
C PHE A 89 1.71 -12.26 -6.21
N THR A 90 2.62 -11.94 -5.27
CA THR A 90 3.56 -10.81 -5.39
C THR A 90 4.29 -10.81 -6.74
N SER A 91 4.89 -11.94 -7.11
CA SER A 91 5.64 -12.04 -8.37
C SER A 91 4.73 -11.88 -9.60
N ALA A 92 3.55 -12.50 -9.57
CA ALA A 92 2.57 -12.39 -10.65
C ALA A 92 2.11 -10.94 -10.84
N LEU A 93 1.82 -10.25 -9.74
CA LEU A 93 1.34 -8.87 -9.73
C LEU A 93 2.42 -7.89 -10.24
N VAL A 94 3.68 -8.03 -9.80
CA VAL A 94 4.79 -7.20 -10.29
C VAL A 94 4.99 -7.42 -11.78
N ASN A 95 5.05 -8.68 -12.25
CA ASN A 95 5.25 -9.02 -13.65
C ASN A 95 4.10 -8.54 -14.55
N SER A 96 2.88 -8.41 -14.01
CA SER A 96 1.72 -7.95 -14.80
C SER A 96 1.77 -6.46 -15.15
N LYS A 97 2.60 -5.65 -14.47
CA LYS A 97 2.73 -4.19 -14.70
C LYS A 97 4.10 -3.65 -14.30
N THR A 98 5.16 -4.24 -14.81
CA THR A 98 6.54 -3.92 -14.44
C THR A 98 6.91 -2.46 -14.71
N GLU A 99 6.37 -1.85 -15.75
CA GLU A 99 6.64 -0.46 -16.13
C GLU A 99 6.09 0.57 -15.12
N TRP A 100 5.13 0.19 -14.28
CA TRP A 100 4.59 1.04 -13.22
C TRP A 100 5.14 0.70 -11.84
N PHE A 101 5.78 -0.46 -11.69
CA PHE A 101 6.35 -0.86 -10.41
C PHE A 101 7.48 0.08 -10.00
N LYS A 102 7.40 0.61 -8.79
CA LYS A 102 8.39 1.53 -8.22
C LYS A 102 9.30 0.81 -7.23
N TYR A 103 8.72 0.28 -6.18
CA TYR A 103 9.42 -0.45 -5.12
C TYR A 103 8.45 -1.25 -4.27
N ALA A 104 9.00 -2.09 -3.39
CA ALA A 104 8.24 -2.84 -2.41
C ALA A 104 8.62 -2.42 -0.99
N LEU A 105 7.63 -2.44 -0.09
CA LEU A 105 7.81 -2.40 1.34
C LEU A 105 7.48 -3.79 1.92
N VAL A 106 7.99 -4.05 3.12
CA VAL A 106 7.69 -5.26 3.88
C VAL A 106 6.89 -4.89 5.12
N TRP A 107 5.71 -5.45 5.27
CA TRP A 107 4.99 -5.40 6.53
C TRP A 107 5.43 -6.58 7.41
N GLU A 108 6.25 -6.31 8.44
CA GLU A 108 6.67 -7.27 9.46
C GLU A 108 5.62 -7.36 10.57
N LYS A 109 5.15 -8.57 10.84
CA LYS A 109 4.12 -8.90 11.84
C LYS A 109 4.78 -9.33 13.15
N GLU A 110 4.09 -9.15 14.27
CA GLU A 110 4.54 -9.68 15.57
C GLU A 110 4.28 -11.19 15.73
N ARG A 111 3.51 -11.78 14.81
CA ARG A 111 3.16 -13.20 14.80
C ARG A 111 3.23 -13.79 13.39
N PRO A 112 3.73 -15.01 13.27
CA PRO A 112 3.80 -15.66 11.97
C PRO A 112 2.43 -16.14 11.49
N SER A 113 2.31 -16.20 10.17
CA SER A 113 1.25 -16.96 9.52
C SER A 113 1.67 -18.42 9.38
N ASN A 114 0.69 -19.33 9.32
CA ASN A 114 0.89 -20.77 9.08
C ASN A 114 1.76 -21.51 10.11
N PRO A 115 1.43 -21.49 11.40
CA PRO A 115 2.19 -22.21 12.42
C PRO A 115 2.26 -23.74 12.19
N ALA A 116 1.28 -24.32 11.50
CA ALA A 116 1.28 -25.74 11.12
C ALA A 116 2.47 -26.12 10.23
N HIS A 117 3.09 -25.18 9.52
CA HIS A 117 4.24 -25.44 8.66
C HIS A 117 5.60 -25.28 9.35
N ALA A 118 5.65 -24.97 10.65
CA ALA A 118 6.88 -24.65 11.37
C ALA A 118 7.93 -25.78 11.33
N LYS A 119 7.50 -27.04 11.13
CA LYS A 119 8.40 -28.20 11.06
C LYS A 119 8.92 -28.50 9.65
N ILE A 120 8.38 -27.86 8.62
CA ILE A 120 8.68 -28.18 7.21
C ILE A 120 9.21 -27.01 6.41
N ARG A 121 9.02 -25.78 6.91
CA ARG A 121 9.55 -24.54 6.30
C ARG A 121 9.56 -23.39 7.31
N PHE A 122 10.28 -22.33 7.00
CA PHE A 122 10.24 -21.10 7.79
C PHE A 122 8.83 -20.53 7.84
N MET A 123 8.40 -20.11 9.02
CA MET A 123 7.12 -19.45 9.21
C MET A 123 7.14 -18.04 8.58
N LYS A 124 6.03 -17.64 8.04
CA LYS A 124 5.90 -16.35 7.34
C LYS A 124 5.57 -15.23 8.33
N TRP A 125 6.52 -14.33 8.53
CA TRP A 125 6.41 -13.19 9.44
C TRP A 125 6.11 -11.86 8.73
N HIS A 126 5.89 -11.88 7.43
CA HIS A 126 5.69 -10.66 6.65
C HIS A 126 4.68 -10.84 5.52
N GLU A 127 4.21 -9.70 5.03
CA GLU A 127 3.56 -9.54 3.73
C GLU A 127 4.26 -8.42 2.95
N ASP A 128 4.12 -8.45 1.63
CA ASP A 128 4.66 -7.43 0.75
C ASP A 128 3.64 -6.29 0.58
N ILE A 129 4.13 -5.08 0.40
CA ILE A 129 3.34 -3.92 0.01
C ILE A 129 4.00 -3.35 -1.23
N LEU A 130 3.30 -3.42 -2.36
CA LEU A 130 3.84 -3.06 -3.66
C LEU A 130 3.37 -1.67 -4.05
N ILE A 131 4.29 -0.82 -4.45
CA ILE A 131 4.02 0.55 -4.88
C ILE A 131 4.14 0.62 -6.40
N PHE A 132 3.06 1.05 -7.04
CA PHE A 132 3.01 1.31 -8.46
C PHE A 132 2.56 2.75 -8.71
N ALA A 133 3.03 3.32 -9.81
CA ALA A 133 2.55 4.61 -10.31
C ALA A 133 2.85 4.74 -11.80
N PRO A 134 1.94 5.31 -12.63
CA PRO A 134 2.22 5.55 -14.05
C PRO A 134 3.35 6.57 -14.25
N ASN A 135 3.45 7.57 -13.37
CA ASN A 135 4.46 8.61 -13.38
C ASN A 135 5.15 8.70 -12.00
N LYS A 136 5.71 9.88 -11.67
CA LYS A 136 6.22 10.15 -10.33
C LYS A 136 5.05 10.38 -9.38
N GLU A 137 4.90 9.49 -8.42
CA GLU A 137 3.87 9.56 -7.41
C GLU A 137 4.14 10.70 -6.40
N LYS A 138 3.07 11.23 -5.82
CA LYS A 138 3.16 12.06 -4.64
C LYS A 138 3.65 11.22 -3.46
N PHE A 139 4.62 11.73 -2.73
CA PHE A 139 5.15 11.10 -1.54
C PHE A 139 5.41 12.11 -0.43
N ASN A 140 4.80 11.90 0.72
CA ASN A 140 5.00 12.65 1.95
C ASN A 140 5.85 11.82 2.90
N PRO A 141 7.11 12.18 3.17
CA PRO A 141 8.01 11.41 4.02
C PRO A 141 7.44 11.25 5.43
N GLN A 142 7.27 10.01 5.87
CA GLN A 142 6.76 9.69 7.19
C GLN A 142 7.92 9.48 8.17
N LYS A 143 7.73 9.92 9.41
CA LYS A 143 8.73 9.81 10.48
C LYS A 143 8.19 9.08 11.70
N GLU A 144 9.10 8.50 12.46
CA GLU A 144 8.83 7.90 13.77
C GLU A 144 9.86 8.36 14.79
N LYS A 145 9.48 8.35 16.07
CA LYS A 145 10.40 8.67 17.18
C LYS A 145 11.51 7.62 17.27
N ARG A 146 12.74 8.08 17.46
CA ARG A 146 13.87 7.22 17.78
C ARG A 146 13.75 6.74 19.24
N LEU A 147 14.25 5.54 19.50
CA LEU A 147 14.53 5.12 20.86
C LEU A 147 15.66 5.99 21.41
N GLU A 148 15.64 6.33 22.70
CA GLU A 148 16.63 7.19 23.37
C GLU A 148 18.08 6.77 23.05
N GLN A 149 18.35 5.47 23.13
CA GLN A 149 19.66 4.87 22.83
C GLN A 149 20.10 5.00 21.36
N ASN A 150 19.20 5.36 20.46
CA ASN A 150 19.42 5.46 19.01
C ASN A 150 19.38 6.90 18.51
N LYS A 151 19.33 7.89 19.41
CA LYS A 151 19.45 9.30 19.04
C LYS A 151 20.82 9.54 18.46
N ARG A 152 20.90 10.20 17.30
CA ARG A 152 22.14 10.47 16.60
C ARG A 152 22.31 11.96 16.39
N ASN A 153 23.56 12.42 16.54
CA ASN A 153 23.92 13.75 16.10
C ASN A 153 24.02 13.74 14.56
N ASN A 154 23.14 14.48 13.90
CA ASN A 154 23.07 14.58 12.43
C ASN A 154 23.61 15.93 11.91
N LYS A 155 24.45 16.63 12.70
CA LYS A 155 25.05 17.91 12.29
C LYS A 155 26.01 17.78 11.10
N GLN A 156 26.55 16.59 10.84
CA GLN A 156 27.45 16.37 9.72
C GLN A 156 26.64 16.04 8.45
N GLY A 157 26.63 17.01 7.54
CA GLY A 157 26.27 16.81 6.14
C GLY A 157 27.55 16.80 5.29
N GLY A 158 27.43 16.53 4.01
CA GLY A 158 28.57 16.63 3.08
C GLY A 158 28.41 15.79 1.82
N LEU A 159 29.45 15.89 0.98
CA LEU A 159 29.53 15.08 -0.23
C LEU A 159 29.99 13.66 0.14
N HIS A 160 29.16 12.68 -0.15
CA HIS A 160 29.49 11.26 0.00
C HIS A 160 29.76 10.66 -1.38
N LYS A 161 30.96 10.11 -1.58
CA LYS A 161 31.34 9.40 -2.79
C LYS A 161 31.42 7.90 -2.53
N SER A 162 30.79 7.11 -3.37
CA SER A 162 30.96 5.66 -3.36
C SER A 162 30.99 5.12 -4.78
N ASP A 163 31.73 4.03 -5.00
CA ASP A 163 31.81 3.39 -6.30
C ASP A 163 30.46 2.80 -6.75
N ALA A 164 29.62 2.42 -5.78
CA ALA A 164 28.30 1.85 -6.06
C ALA A 164 27.22 2.88 -6.38
N TYR A 165 27.28 4.10 -5.79
CA TYR A 165 26.19 5.08 -5.85
C TYR A 165 26.64 6.45 -6.38
N GLY A 166 27.89 6.58 -6.78
CA GLY A 166 28.46 7.86 -7.25
C GLY A 166 28.55 8.92 -6.15
N GLU A 167 28.40 10.18 -6.54
CA GLU A 167 28.42 11.31 -5.64
C GLU A 167 27.01 11.64 -5.13
N GLN A 168 26.85 11.66 -3.83
CA GLN A 168 25.59 12.04 -3.16
C GLN A 168 25.84 13.13 -2.13
N THR A 169 25.03 14.17 -2.14
CA THR A 169 25.05 15.19 -1.10
C THR A 169 24.13 14.80 0.04
N ILE A 170 24.69 14.57 1.22
CA ILE A 170 23.90 14.33 2.43
C ILE A 170 23.61 15.72 3.05
N PRO A 171 22.33 16.09 3.20
CA PRO A 171 21.97 17.35 3.84
C PRO A 171 22.49 17.40 5.28
N GLN A 172 23.00 18.57 5.68
CA GLN A 172 23.32 18.82 7.08
C GLN A 172 22.04 18.85 7.91
N GLY A 173 22.00 18.12 9.02
CA GLY A 173 20.89 18.17 9.96
C GLY A 173 21.08 19.28 11.00
N ASP A 174 20.03 19.55 11.75
CA ASP A 174 19.94 20.60 12.76
C ASP A 174 20.40 20.18 14.17
N GLY A 175 20.88 18.99 14.34
CA GLY A 175 21.45 18.48 15.60
C GLY A 175 20.93 17.07 15.95
N MET A 176 20.64 16.84 17.25
CA MET A 176 20.12 15.54 17.72
C MET A 176 18.73 15.31 17.15
N ALA A 177 18.62 14.32 16.27
CA ALA A 177 17.33 13.95 15.68
C ALA A 177 16.58 12.99 16.60
N ASP A 178 15.47 13.45 17.16
CA ASP A 178 14.54 12.61 17.92
C ASP A 178 13.68 11.73 17.02
N GLU A 179 13.64 12.05 15.74
CA GLU A 179 12.88 11.32 14.74
C GLU A 179 13.78 10.73 13.66
N LYS A 180 13.29 9.69 13.00
CA LYS A 180 13.90 9.11 11.80
C LYS A 180 12.80 8.85 10.77
N TYR A 181 13.17 8.88 9.49
CA TYR A 181 12.27 8.42 8.43
C TYR A 181 11.95 6.94 8.61
N LEU A 182 10.72 6.56 8.25
CA LEU A 182 10.30 5.17 8.25
C LEU A 182 11.19 4.33 7.31
N SER A 183 11.38 3.10 7.71
CA SER A 183 12.09 2.07 6.94
C SER A 183 11.18 1.46 5.89
N SER A 184 11.76 0.81 4.87
CA SER A 184 11.03 -0.08 3.96
C SER A 184 10.46 -1.33 4.64
N VAL A 185 10.87 -1.60 5.90
CA VAL A 185 10.27 -2.65 6.75
C VAL A 185 9.42 -1.98 7.81
N LEU A 186 8.11 -2.10 7.67
CA LEU A 186 7.12 -1.52 8.57
C LEU A 186 6.71 -2.55 9.62
N LYS A 187 7.08 -2.32 10.88
CA LYS A 187 6.71 -3.18 12.01
C LYS A 187 5.37 -2.74 12.57
N VAL A 188 4.32 -3.48 12.24
CA VAL A 188 2.96 -3.19 12.70
C VAL A 188 2.29 -4.49 13.13
N ASN A 189 1.76 -4.50 14.36
CA ASN A 189 1.07 -5.65 14.90
C ASN A 189 -0.21 -5.94 14.11
N VAL A 190 -0.58 -7.20 14.01
CA VAL A 190 -1.85 -7.61 13.41
C VAL A 190 -3.02 -7.14 14.29
N GLU A 191 -4.08 -6.70 13.66
CA GLU A 191 -5.35 -6.44 14.33
C GLU A 191 -6.31 -7.60 14.07
N ARG A 192 -7.11 -7.97 15.07
CA ARG A 192 -8.08 -9.07 14.99
C ARG A 192 -9.43 -8.60 15.54
N GLY A 193 -10.48 -9.28 15.14
CA GLY A 193 -11.79 -9.10 15.74
C GLY A 193 -12.92 -8.91 14.73
N LEU A 194 -12.71 -8.22 13.61
CA LEU A 194 -13.75 -7.98 12.61
C LEU A 194 -13.69 -8.99 11.45
N HIS A 195 -12.49 -9.31 10.99
CA HIS A 195 -12.29 -10.22 9.86
C HIS A 195 -10.99 -11.04 10.03
N PRO A 196 -10.94 -12.33 9.62
CA PRO A 196 -9.76 -13.19 9.79
C PRO A 196 -8.49 -12.65 9.12
N THR A 197 -8.62 -11.94 8.01
CA THR A 197 -7.52 -11.39 7.21
C THR A 197 -7.43 -9.86 7.31
N GLN A 198 -8.06 -9.27 8.34
CA GLN A 198 -8.06 -7.82 8.56
C GLN A 198 -6.65 -7.24 8.53
N LYS A 199 -6.47 -6.15 7.79
CA LYS A 199 -5.24 -5.37 7.81
C LYS A 199 -5.24 -4.35 8.95
N PRO A 200 -4.10 -4.09 9.59
CA PRO A 200 -4.03 -3.14 10.70
C PRO A 200 -4.34 -1.71 10.26
N LEU A 201 -5.18 -1.03 11.01
CA LEU A 201 -5.55 0.36 10.75
C LEU A 201 -4.31 1.28 10.75
N LYS A 202 -3.35 1.05 11.66
CA LYS A 202 -2.11 1.81 11.72
C LYS A 202 -1.31 1.70 10.43
N LEU A 203 -1.24 0.51 9.83
CA LEU A 203 -0.54 0.29 8.55
C LEU A 203 -1.18 1.12 7.45
N PHE A 204 -2.51 1.02 7.29
CA PHE A 204 -3.23 1.73 6.25
C PHE A 204 -3.19 3.25 6.44
N LYS A 205 -3.32 3.76 7.67
CA LYS A 205 -3.13 5.18 7.97
C LYS A 205 -1.76 5.69 7.54
N THR A 206 -0.69 4.94 7.84
CA THR A 206 0.67 5.30 7.42
C THR A 206 0.79 5.39 5.91
N LEU A 207 0.23 4.42 5.17
CA LEU A 207 0.26 4.40 3.70
C LEU A 207 -0.58 5.54 3.10
N ILE A 208 -1.75 5.81 3.64
CA ILE A 208 -2.60 6.94 3.21
C ILE A 208 -1.85 8.26 3.40
N SER A 209 -1.32 8.53 4.60
CA SER A 209 -0.56 9.76 4.88
C SER A 209 0.67 9.92 4.00
N ALA A 210 1.31 8.80 3.58
CA ALA A 210 2.47 8.84 2.72
C ALA A 210 2.15 9.27 1.28
N PHE A 211 0.95 8.97 0.76
CA PHE A 211 0.62 9.12 -0.66
C PHE A 211 -0.56 10.08 -0.93
N THR A 212 -1.12 10.71 0.10
CA THR A 212 -2.21 11.69 -0.04
C THR A 212 -1.90 13.00 0.65
N ASP A 213 -2.74 14.02 0.45
CA ASP A 213 -2.63 15.33 1.10
C ASP A 213 -3.40 15.42 2.42
N GLU A 214 -4.14 14.37 2.80
CA GLU A 214 -5.02 14.33 3.98
C GLU A 214 -4.49 13.42 5.08
#